data_b539e843247103edf3c5a63c9df05a84
#
_entry.id   b539e843247103edf3c5a63c9df05a84
#
_cell.length_a   1.000
_cell.length_b   1.000
_cell.length_c   1.000
_cell.angle_alpha   90.00
_cell.angle_beta   90.00
_cell.angle_gamma   90.00
#
_symmetry.space_group_name_H-M   'P 1'
#
loop_
_entity.id
_entity.type
_entity.pdbx_description
1 polymer ?
#
loop_
_entity_poly.entity_id
_entity_poly.type
_entity_poly.pdbx_seq_one_letter_code
_entity_poly.pdbx_strand_id
1 'polypeptide(L)'
;MTLKRFILIAGLAWLAGVMVVHAQDAAPLDSDAALGDGQSLEVDEAMARAEFRSLDEDVQSLKKEVLDLNRDLFLLEEELLFPANSQVAFFISMDVGEYFALDSINLKIDGKEVSNYLYTQREVDALVRGGVHRVHMENLKVGEHELVAVFTGEGPHVRDYRRGATINIEKGIGAKYIELEITDRVTKQQPEFVIKEWE
;
A
#
# COMPACT_ATOMS: atom_id res chain seq x y z
N MET A 1 32.73 21.47 31.33
CA MET A 1 32.18 22.84 31.40
C MET A 1 30.67 22.75 31.32
N THR A 2 30.09 23.07 32.44
CA THR A 2 28.68 23.01 32.81
C THR A 2 27.89 24.18 32.21
N LEU A 3 26.68 23.92 31.71
CA LEU A 3 25.68 24.97 31.71
C LEU A 3 24.28 24.37 31.89
N LYS A 4 23.83 24.46 33.15
CA LYS A 4 22.45 24.26 33.60
C LYS A 4 21.60 25.45 33.11
N ARG A 5 20.44 25.16 32.51
CA ARG A 5 19.37 26.16 32.38
C ARG A 5 18.15 25.70 33.13
N PHE A 6 17.88 26.46 34.21
CA PHE A 6 16.68 26.50 35.03
C PHE A 6 15.49 27.00 34.18
N ILE A 7 14.35 26.33 34.27
CA ILE A 7 13.07 26.89 33.86
C ILE A 7 12.21 27.04 35.07
N LEU A 8 11.83 28.28 35.27
CA LEU A 8 11.00 28.83 36.34
C LEU A 8 9.55 28.38 36.18
N ILE A 9 8.97 27.81 37.22
CA ILE A 9 7.54 27.51 37.34
C ILE A 9 6.86 28.73 37.92
N ALA A 10 6.03 29.42 37.13
CA ALA A 10 5.15 30.50 37.61
C ALA A 10 3.80 29.88 38.00
N GLY A 11 3.50 29.90 39.28
CA GLY A 11 2.20 29.50 39.84
C GLY A 11 1.14 30.59 39.58
N LEU A 12 -0.03 30.17 39.12
CA LEU A 12 -1.21 30.99 38.98
C LEU A 12 -2.22 30.59 40.06
N ALA A 13 -2.37 31.48 41.05
CA ALA A 13 -3.35 31.33 42.13
C ALA A 13 -4.75 31.63 41.61
N TRP A 14 -5.69 30.69 41.83
CA TRP A 14 -7.11 30.88 41.55
C TRP A 14 -7.82 31.39 42.79
N LEU A 15 -8.38 32.60 42.70
CA LEU A 15 -9.23 33.24 43.73
C LEU A 15 -10.64 32.68 43.58
N ALA A 16 -11.12 31.98 44.62
CA ALA A 16 -12.51 31.56 44.76
C ALA A 16 -13.37 32.75 45.25
N GLY A 17 -14.22 33.25 44.35
CA GLY A 17 -15.24 34.24 44.71
C GLY A 17 -16.50 33.55 45.20
N VAL A 18 -16.81 33.69 46.50
CA VAL A 18 -18.07 33.27 47.12
C VAL A 18 -19.12 34.32 46.78
N MET A 19 -20.14 33.97 45.99
CA MET A 19 -21.36 34.78 45.86
C MET A 19 -22.40 34.35 46.89
N VAL A 20 -22.70 35.25 47.78
CA VAL A 20 -23.83 35.15 48.72
C VAL A 20 -25.12 35.55 47.98
N VAL A 21 -26.03 34.57 47.82
CA VAL A 21 -27.39 34.86 47.33
C VAL A 21 -28.29 35.23 48.46
N HIS A 22 -28.82 36.45 48.37
CA HIS A 22 -29.89 36.93 49.23
C HIS A 22 -31.23 36.30 48.81
N ALA A 23 -31.89 35.65 49.77
CA ALA A 23 -33.26 35.23 49.61
C ALA A 23 -34.17 36.43 49.86
N GLN A 24 -35.02 36.79 48.94
CA GLN A 24 -36.15 37.70 49.15
C GLN A 24 -37.46 36.93 49.08
N ASP A 25 -38.22 37.08 50.13
CA ASP A 25 -39.61 36.68 50.30
C ASP A 25 -40.47 37.14 49.11
N ALA A 26 -41.25 36.23 48.56
CA ALA A 26 -42.37 36.56 47.73
C ALA A 26 -43.62 35.76 48.11
N ALA A 27 -44.66 36.49 48.31
CA ALA A 27 -46.00 36.07 48.68
C ALA A 27 -46.66 35.12 47.69
N PRO A 28 -47.71 34.37 48.06
CA PRO A 28 -48.36 33.40 47.22
C PRO A 28 -49.36 34.08 46.26
N LEU A 29 -49.29 33.70 45.00
CA LEU A 29 -50.30 33.99 44.00
C LEU A 29 -50.85 32.68 43.39
N ASP A 30 -52.16 32.69 43.36
CA ASP A 30 -53.13 31.68 42.96
C ASP A 30 -52.79 30.72 41.83
N SER A 31 -53.24 29.49 42.08
CA SER A 31 -53.45 28.45 41.12
C SER A 31 -54.53 28.86 40.09
N ASP A 32 -54.21 28.80 38.84
CA ASP A 32 -54.96 28.17 37.77
C ASP A 32 -54.37 28.54 36.40
N ALA A 33 -54.08 27.53 35.64
CA ALA A 33 -53.93 27.44 34.20
C ALA A 33 -52.54 27.02 33.73
N ALA A 34 -52.52 25.87 33.20
CA ALA A 34 -51.82 25.38 32.03
C ALA A 34 -51.19 24.01 32.18
N LEU A 35 -52.04 23.01 32.12
CA LEU A 35 -51.68 21.68 31.62
C LEU A 35 -51.48 21.80 30.08
N GLY A 36 -50.28 22.13 29.66
CA GLY A 36 -50.00 22.27 28.24
C GLY A 36 -48.52 22.32 27.83
N ASP A 37 -47.58 22.49 28.79
CA ASP A 37 -46.18 22.80 28.41
C ASP A 37 -45.16 21.67 28.66
N GLY A 38 -45.61 20.50 29.19
CA GLY A 38 -44.68 19.40 29.45
C GLY A 38 -44.30 18.60 28.21
N GLN A 39 -45.15 18.56 27.18
CA GLN A 39 -44.89 17.78 25.99
C GLN A 39 -43.95 18.46 24.99
N SER A 40 -43.93 19.78 24.92
CA SER A 40 -43.03 20.52 24.03
C SER A 40 -41.57 20.46 24.51
N LEU A 41 -41.34 20.49 25.80
CA LEU A 41 -39.99 20.42 26.40
C LEU A 41 -39.38 19.02 26.23
N GLU A 42 -40.17 17.94 26.34
CA GLU A 42 -39.69 16.57 26.15
C GLU A 42 -39.33 16.28 24.67
N VAL A 43 -40.07 16.86 23.72
CA VAL A 43 -39.79 16.74 22.28
C VAL A 43 -38.54 17.49 21.90
N ASP A 44 -38.33 18.71 22.43
CA ASP A 44 -37.13 19.49 22.17
C ASP A 44 -35.87 18.84 22.78
N GLU A 45 -35.98 18.27 23.99
CA GLU A 45 -34.87 17.49 24.57
C GLU A 45 -34.56 16.21 23.79
N ALA A 46 -35.58 15.52 23.27
CA ALA A 46 -35.39 14.32 22.47
C ALA A 46 -34.74 14.65 21.12
N MET A 47 -35.11 15.75 20.49
CA MET A 47 -34.46 16.25 19.26
C MET A 47 -33.02 16.64 19.51
N ALA A 48 -32.75 17.41 20.56
CA ALA A 48 -31.40 17.79 20.94
C ALA A 48 -30.50 16.57 21.21
N ARG A 49 -31.02 15.55 21.90
CA ARG A 49 -30.29 14.28 22.12
C ARG A 49 -30.04 13.50 20.84
N ALA A 50 -30.96 13.54 19.86
CA ALA A 50 -30.77 12.92 18.55
C ALA A 50 -29.70 13.66 17.74
N GLU A 51 -29.71 15.00 17.74
CA GLU A 51 -28.68 15.82 17.12
C GLU A 51 -27.29 15.60 17.73
N PHE A 52 -27.19 15.50 19.05
CA PHE A 52 -25.93 15.19 19.72
C PHE A 52 -25.39 13.80 19.35
N ARG A 53 -26.27 12.79 19.17
CA ARG A 53 -25.85 11.47 18.73
C ARG A 53 -25.34 11.47 17.29
N SER A 54 -26.06 12.16 16.39
CA SER A 54 -25.61 12.26 15.00
C SER A 54 -24.28 13.01 14.90
N LEU A 55 -24.10 14.06 15.69
CA LEU A 55 -22.84 14.81 15.75
C LEU A 55 -21.70 13.94 16.30
N ASP A 56 -21.96 13.11 17.34
CA ASP A 56 -20.96 12.19 17.87
C ASP A 56 -20.57 11.13 16.85
N GLU A 57 -21.54 10.57 16.10
CA GLU A 57 -21.30 9.64 15.01
C GLU A 57 -20.46 10.29 13.89
N ASP A 58 -20.77 11.52 13.50
CA ASP A 58 -20.02 12.28 12.50
C ASP A 58 -18.58 12.55 12.97
N VAL A 59 -18.40 12.93 14.24
CA VAL A 59 -17.07 13.14 14.84
C VAL A 59 -16.27 11.84 14.88
N GLN A 60 -16.88 10.70 15.21
CA GLN A 60 -16.20 9.41 15.22
C GLN A 60 -15.82 8.97 13.79
N SER A 61 -16.71 9.20 12.82
CA SER A 61 -16.43 8.94 11.41
C SER A 61 -15.27 9.79 10.90
N LEU A 62 -15.31 11.08 11.16
CA LEU A 62 -14.25 12.01 10.78
C LEU A 62 -12.91 11.66 11.43
N LYS A 63 -12.94 11.27 12.70
CA LYS A 63 -11.73 10.81 13.40
C LYS A 63 -11.12 9.58 12.72
N LYS A 64 -11.96 8.63 12.32
CA LYS A 64 -11.52 7.44 11.60
C LYS A 64 -10.90 7.82 10.25
N GLU A 65 -11.58 8.68 9.48
CA GLU A 65 -11.07 9.15 8.18
C GLU A 65 -9.72 9.86 8.31
N VAL A 66 -9.54 10.69 9.35
CA VAL A 66 -8.27 11.36 9.63
C VAL A 66 -7.16 10.36 9.98
N LEU A 67 -7.47 9.30 10.74
CA LEU A 67 -6.51 8.25 11.06
C LEU A 67 -6.11 7.44 9.81
N ASP A 68 -7.09 7.11 8.98
CA ASP A 68 -6.86 6.39 7.72
C ASP A 68 -6.03 7.26 6.75
N LEU A 69 -6.35 8.56 6.63
CA LEU A 69 -5.59 9.50 5.82
C LEU A 69 -4.14 9.66 6.31
N ASN A 70 -3.93 9.77 7.62
CA ASN A 70 -2.59 9.86 8.19
C ASN A 70 -1.77 8.59 7.91
N ARG A 71 -2.41 7.43 7.96
CA ARG A 71 -1.76 6.17 7.59
C ARG A 71 -1.35 6.15 6.11
N ASP A 72 -2.25 6.58 5.23
CA ASP A 72 -1.99 6.62 3.79
C ASP A 72 -0.88 7.62 3.45
N LEU A 73 -0.87 8.79 4.13
CA LEU A 73 0.21 9.76 4.00
C LEU A 73 1.56 9.22 4.47
N PHE A 74 1.58 8.49 5.58
CA PHE A 74 2.80 7.86 6.08
C PHE A 74 3.35 6.81 5.11
N LEU A 75 2.47 5.97 4.54
CA LEU A 75 2.85 4.99 3.52
C LEU A 75 3.39 5.67 2.26
N LEU A 76 2.75 6.75 1.83
CA LEU A 76 3.20 7.53 0.68
C LEU A 76 4.56 8.20 0.94
N GLU A 77 4.77 8.74 2.14
CA GLU A 77 6.03 9.33 2.56
C GLU A 77 7.15 8.28 2.55
N GLU A 78 6.90 7.09 3.10
CA GLU A 78 7.86 5.98 3.08
C GLU A 78 8.20 5.54 1.65
N GLU A 79 7.21 5.44 0.79
CA GLU A 79 7.39 5.08 -0.63
C GLU A 79 8.22 6.13 -1.39
N LEU A 80 8.06 7.42 -1.06
CA LEU A 80 8.82 8.51 -1.67
C LEU A 80 10.25 8.63 -1.12
N LEU A 81 10.44 8.38 0.18
CA LEU A 81 11.74 8.50 0.83
C LEU A 81 12.65 7.28 0.56
N PHE A 82 12.06 6.10 0.41
CA PHE A 82 12.78 4.85 0.21
C PHE A 82 12.30 4.07 -1.03
N PRO A 83 12.34 4.66 -2.24
CA PRO A 83 11.86 3.99 -3.45
C PRO A 83 12.62 2.68 -3.74
N ALA A 84 13.86 2.55 -3.27
CA ALA A 84 14.64 1.33 -3.42
C ALA A 84 14.05 0.13 -2.64
N ASN A 85 13.32 0.38 -1.55
CA ASN A 85 12.77 -0.70 -0.71
C ASN A 85 11.52 -1.36 -1.32
N SER A 86 10.75 -0.62 -2.14
CA SER A 86 9.57 -1.15 -2.83
C SER A 86 9.90 -1.70 -4.22
N GLN A 87 11.13 -1.52 -4.69
CA GLN A 87 11.53 -1.84 -6.05
C GLN A 87 11.67 -3.33 -6.29
N VAL A 88 11.15 -3.81 -7.41
CA VAL A 88 11.38 -5.14 -7.95
C VAL A 88 11.96 -5.01 -9.36
N ALA A 89 13.07 -5.66 -9.63
CA ALA A 89 13.67 -5.69 -10.94
C ALA A 89 13.68 -7.10 -11.53
N PHE A 90 13.29 -7.22 -12.79
CA PHE A 90 13.17 -8.46 -13.52
C PHE A 90 14.28 -8.57 -14.55
N PHE A 91 15.02 -9.65 -14.48
CA PHE A 91 16.17 -9.92 -15.35
C PHE A 91 15.93 -11.18 -16.16
N ILE A 92 16.48 -11.22 -17.35
CA ILE A 92 16.56 -12.42 -18.19
C ILE A 92 18.01 -12.79 -18.35
N SER A 93 18.29 -14.07 -18.19
CA SER A 93 19.53 -14.74 -18.55
C SER A 93 19.27 -15.97 -19.41
N MET A 94 20.22 -16.33 -20.24
CA MET A 94 20.13 -17.50 -21.10
C MET A 94 21.38 -18.36 -20.92
N ASP A 95 21.16 -19.63 -20.56
CA ASP A 95 22.17 -20.68 -20.63
C ASP A 95 21.70 -21.71 -21.67
N VAL A 96 21.61 -21.25 -22.93
CA VAL A 96 21.06 -22.06 -24.05
C VAL A 96 22.17 -22.37 -25.03
N GLY A 97 22.32 -23.66 -25.32
CA GLY A 97 23.26 -24.08 -26.33
C GLY A 97 22.73 -23.90 -27.75
N GLU A 98 21.91 -24.86 -28.23
CA GLU A 98 21.54 -24.95 -29.65
C GLU A 98 20.03 -25.10 -29.89
N TYR A 99 19.20 -25.20 -28.81
CA TYR A 99 17.82 -25.67 -28.96
C TYR A 99 16.75 -24.59 -28.90
N PHE A 100 17.09 -23.34 -28.59
CA PHE A 100 16.11 -22.28 -28.52
C PHE A 100 16.68 -20.92 -28.88
N ALA A 101 16.06 -20.25 -29.83
CA ALA A 101 16.32 -18.85 -30.16
C ALA A 101 15.16 -18.00 -29.64
N LEU A 102 15.44 -17.09 -28.73
CA LEU A 102 14.45 -16.21 -28.10
C LEU A 102 14.06 -15.07 -29.04
N ASP A 103 12.77 -14.91 -29.34
CA ASP A 103 12.25 -13.78 -30.12
C ASP A 103 11.66 -12.71 -29.24
N SER A 104 10.85 -13.10 -28.24
CA SER A 104 10.17 -12.15 -27.41
C SER A 104 9.84 -12.68 -26.03
N ILE A 105 9.66 -11.74 -25.10
CA ILE A 105 9.10 -12.01 -23.78
C ILE A 105 7.94 -11.09 -23.51
N ASN A 106 6.87 -11.65 -22.95
CA ASN A 106 5.76 -10.91 -22.38
C ASN A 106 5.68 -11.18 -20.87
N LEU A 107 5.74 -10.13 -20.06
CA LEU A 107 5.72 -10.19 -18.61
C LEU A 107 4.42 -9.61 -18.08
N LYS A 108 3.77 -10.33 -17.18
CA LYS A 108 2.56 -9.89 -16.49
C LYS A 108 2.74 -10.04 -14.99
N ILE A 109 2.25 -9.05 -14.24
CA ILE A 109 2.21 -9.05 -12.79
C ILE A 109 0.76 -8.81 -12.37
N ASP A 110 0.23 -9.67 -11.53
CA ASP A 110 -1.17 -9.62 -11.06
C ASP A 110 -2.18 -9.50 -12.21
N GLY A 111 -1.93 -10.23 -13.31
CA GLY A 111 -2.75 -10.22 -14.50
C GLY A 111 -2.57 -9.00 -15.43
N LYS A 112 -1.81 -7.98 -15.01
CA LYS A 112 -1.52 -6.79 -15.79
C LYS A 112 -0.23 -6.98 -16.60
N GLU A 113 -0.26 -6.69 -17.90
CA GLU A 113 0.93 -6.68 -18.74
C GLU A 113 1.81 -5.48 -18.38
N VAL A 114 3.05 -5.76 -17.97
CA VAL A 114 4.02 -4.75 -17.53
C VAL A 114 5.17 -4.56 -18.51
N SER A 115 5.50 -5.59 -19.29
CA SER A 115 6.52 -5.51 -20.33
C SER A 115 6.24 -6.47 -21.47
N ASN A 116 6.52 -6.02 -22.69
CA ASN A 116 6.55 -6.84 -23.88
C ASN A 116 7.77 -6.43 -24.71
N TYR A 117 8.77 -7.31 -24.76
CA TYR A 117 10.06 -7.00 -25.36
C TYR A 117 10.36 -7.97 -26.49
N LEU A 118 10.75 -7.42 -27.66
CA LEU A 118 11.22 -8.17 -28.82
C LEU A 118 12.73 -8.11 -28.86
N TYR A 119 13.37 -9.26 -28.96
CA TYR A 119 14.82 -9.39 -29.03
C TYR A 119 15.32 -9.35 -30.46
N THR A 120 16.40 -8.64 -30.66
CA THR A 120 17.20 -8.72 -31.88
C THR A 120 18.21 -9.85 -31.77
N GLN A 121 18.65 -10.43 -32.91
CA GLN A 121 19.67 -11.47 -32.92
C GLN A 121 20.93 -11.11 -32.14
N ARG A 122 21.33 -9.84 -32.19
CA ARG A 122 22.50 -9.33 -31.48
C ARG A 122 22.35 -9.35 -29.95
N GLU A 123 21.14 -9.10 -29.45
CA GLU A 123 20.82 -9.18 -28.02
C GLU A 123 20.77 -10.62 -27.57
N VAL A 124 20.15 -11.50 -28.37
CA VAL A 124 20.14 -12.95 -28.10
C VAL A 124 21.57 -13.50 -28.05
N ASP A 125 22.43 -13.14 -29.02
CA ASP A 125 23.85 -13.53 -29.01
C ASP A 125 24.59 -13.00 -27.77
N ALA A 126 24.18 -11.86 -27.24
CA ALA A 126 24.76 -11.33 -26.00
C ALA A 126 24.30 -12.11 -24.77
N LEU A 127 23.01 -12.48 -24.70
CA LEU A 127 22.45 -13.34 -23.65
C LEU A 127 23.11 -14.71 -23.61
N VAL A 128 23.25 -15.37 -24.75
CA VAL A 128 23.93 -16.68 -24.90
C VAL A 128 25.39 -16.63 -24.43
N ARG A 129 26.05 -15.48 -24.53
CA ARG A 129 27.41 -15.28 -24.01
C ARG A 129 27.48 -14.96 -22.52
N GLY A 130 26.36 -15.11 -21.80
CA GLY A 130 26.27 -14.83 -20.37
C GLY A 130 25.85 -13.39 -20.05
N GLY A 131 25.30 -12.66 -21.02
CA GLY A 131 24.69 -11.36 -20.79
C GLY A 131 23.40 -11.51 -19.97
N VAL A 132 23.08 -10.49 -19.21
CA VAL A 132 21.84 -10.38 -18.45
C VAL A 132 21.12 -9.11 -18.87
N HIS A 133 19.85 -9.23 -19.25
CA HIS A 133 19.03 -8.10 -19.66
C HIS A 133 17.98 -7.78 -18.59
N ARG A 134 17.90 -6.53 -18.16
CA ARG A 134 16.84 -6.05 -17.27
C ARG A 134 15.61 -5.66 -18.09
N VAL A 135 14.59 -6.50 -18.05
CA VAL A 135 13.37 -6.35 -18.87
C VAL A 135 12.43 -5.33 -18.30
N HIS A 136 12.28 -5.32 -16.98
CA HIS A 136 11.35 -4.45 -16.31
C HIS A 136 11.80 -4.11 -14.90
N MET A 137 11.35 -2.98 -14.39
CA MET A 137 11.56 -2.53 -13.03
C MET A 137 10.40 -1.67 -12.60
N GLU A 138 9.75 -2.04 -11.50
CA GLU A 138 8.65 -1.26 -10.93
C GLU A 138 8.60 -1.39 -9.41
N ASN A 139 7.79 -0.55 -8.77
CA ASN A 139 7.53 -0.61 -7.34
C ASN A 139 6.32 -1.51 -7.09
N LEU A 140 6.53 -2.60 -6.35
CA LEU A 140 5.46 -3.48 -5.90
C LEU A 140 5.22 -3.28 -4.40
N LYS A 141 3.96 -3.36 -4.02
CA LYS A 141 3.56 -3.33 -2.60
C LYS A 141 4.06 -4.59 -1.89
N VAL A 142 4.18 -4.52 -0.58
CA VAL A 142 4.47 -5.70 0.25
C VAL A 142 3.29 -6.67 0.18
N GLY A 143 3.56 -7.94 -0.11
CA GLY A 143 2.55 -8.98 -0.25
C GLY A 143 2.90 -10.01 -1.31
N GLU A 144 1.93 -10.88 -1.59
CA GLU A 144 2.03 -11.90 -2.65
C GLU A 144 1.61 -11.31 -3.98
N HIS A 145 2.41 -11.57 -5.01
CA HIS A 145 2.16 -11.15 -6.39
C HIS A 145 2.33 -12.33 -7.33
N GLU A 146 1.43 -12.45 -8.30
CA GLU A 146 1.54 -13.46 -9.35
C GLU A 146 2.36 -12.92 -10.52
N LEU A 147 3.49 -13.56 -10.80
CA LEU A 147 4.32 -13.29 -11.96
C LEU A 147 4.06 -14.34 -13.05
N VAL A 148 3.71 -13.87 -14.25
CA VAL A 148 3.55 -14.70 -15.43
C VAL A 148 4.50 -14.21 -16.52
N ALA A 149 5.46 -15.05 -16.91
CA ALA A 149 6.37 -14.80 -18.02
C ALA A 149 6.04 -15.70 -19.18
N VAL A 150 5.83 -15.14 -20.35
CA VAL A 150 5.59 -15.89 -21.59
C VAL A 150 6.73 -15.62 -22.55
N PHE A 151 7.46 -16.66 -22.90
CA PHE A 151 8.55 -16.64 -23.86
C PHE A 151 8.07 -17.16 -25.21
N THR A 152 8.46 -16.48 -26.27
CA THR A 152 8.20 -16.91 -27.64
C THR A 152 9.54 -16.93 -28.37
N GLY A 153 9.73 -17.92 -29.23
CA GLY A 153 10.96 -18.09 -29.99
C GLY A 153 10.93 -19.32 -30.90
N GLU A 154 12.04 -19.59 -31.53
CA GLU A 154 12.21 -20.79 -32.37
C GLU A 154 12.83 -21.93 -31.55
N GLY A 155 12.16 -23.06 -31.52
CA GLY A 155 12.64 -24.29 -30.92
C GLY A 155 13.37 -25.18 -31.93
N PRO A 156 13.70 -26.46 -31.54
CA PRO A 156 14.33 -27.41 -32.42
C PRO A 156 13.52 -27.62 -33.71
N HIS A 157 14.21 -27.71 -34.84
CA HIS A 157 13.63 -27.88 -36.19
C HIS A 157 12.83 -26.67 -36.70
N VAL A 158 13.21 -25.44 -36.29
CA VAL A 158 12.57 -24.18 -36.77
C VAL A 158 11.06 -24.17 -36.49
N ARG A 159 10.66 -24.62 -35.34
CA ARG A 159 9.24 -24.60 -34.92
C ARG A 159 9.02 -23.45 -33.96
N ASP A 160 7.93 -22.72 -34.16
CA ASP A 160 7.46 -21.74 -33.22
C ASP A 160 7.25 -22.37 -31.84
N TYR A 161 7.89 -21.81 -30.84
CA TYR A 161 7.86 -22.31 -29.49
C TYR A 161 7.36 -21.20 -28.58
N ARG A 162 6.29 -21.49 -27.86
CA ARG A 162 5.73 -20.57 -26.87
C ARG A 162 5.55 -21.29 -25.54
N ARG A 163 6.18 -20.78 -24.52
CA ARG A 163 6.09 -21.31 -23.15
C ARG A 163 5.83 -20.20 -22.15
N GLY A 164 5.02 -20.51 -21.12
CA GLY A 164 4.79 -19.67 -19.97
C GLY A 164 5.36 -20.30 -18.72
N ALA A 165 5.89 -19.47 -17.84
CA ALA A 165 6.23 -19.80 -16.48
C ALA A 165 5.41 -18.89 -15.55
N THR A 166 4.81 -19.48 -14.52
CA THR A 166 4.05 -18.74 -13.50
C THR A 166 4.62 -19.05 -12.13
N ILE A 167 4.82 -18.01 -11.33
CA ILE A 167 5.28 -18.13 -9.95
C ILE A 167 4.57 -17.07 -9.09
N ASN A 168 4.29 -17.42 -7.84
CA ASN A 168 3.90 -16.45 -6.82
C ASN A 168 5.16 -16.00 -6.10
N ILE A 169 5.39 -14.69 -6.12
CA ILE A 169 6.50 -14.04 -5.46
C ILE A 169 5.99 -13.33 -4.20
N GLU A 170 6.69 -13.51 -3.10
CA GLU A 170 6.43 -12.76 -1.88
C GLU A 170 7.35 -11.53 -1.84
N LYS A 171 6.77 -10.34 -1.90
CA LYS A 171 7.48 -9.08 -1.76
C LYS A 171 7.53 -8.67 -0.30
N GLY A 172 8.72 -8.70 0.26
CA GLY A 172 9.01 -8.18 1.60
C GLY A 172 9.39 -6.69 1.61
N ILE A 173 9.95 -6.27 2.75
CA ILE A 173 10.58 -4.96 2.90
C ILE A 173 11.99 -5.06 2.29
N GLY A 174 12.31 -4.24 1.30
CA GLY A 174 13.59 -4.24 0.60
C GLY A 174 13.46 -4.44 -0.90
N ALA A 175 14.52 -4.17 -1.65
CA ALA A 175 14.56 -4.43 -3.08
C ALA A 175 14.54 -5.94 -3.34
N LYS A 176 13.83 -6.37 -4.36
CA LYS A 176 13.80 -7.78 -4.78
C LYS A 176 14.22 -7.91 -6.24
N TYR A 177 15.04 -8.90 -6.53
CA TYR A 177 15.54 -9.18 -7.87
C TYR A 177 15.05 -10.54 -8.31
N ILE A 178 14.46 -10.62 -9.51
CA ILE A 178 13.90 -11.84 -10.05
C ILE A 178 14.58 -12.12 -11.37
N GLU A 179 15.23 -13.26 -11.46
CA GLU A 179 15.89 -13.74 -12.67
C GLU A 179 15.03 -14.82 -13.34
N LEU A 180 14.74 -14.58 -14.60
CA LEU A 180 14.09 -15.51 -15.51
C LEU A 180 15.17 -16.17 -16.36
N GLU A 181 15.59 -17.35 -15.94
CA GLU A 181 16.64 -18.11 -16.62
C GLU A 181 16.05 -19.07 -17.66
N ILE A 182 16.57 -19.01 -18.86
CA ILE A 182 16.25 -19.95 -19.94
C ILE A 182 17.43 -20.91 -20.06
N THR A 183 17.20 -22.19 -19.74
CA THR A 183 18.25 -23.21 -19.79
C THR A 183 17.87 -24.36 -20.74
N ASP A 184 18.86 -25.02 -21.34
CA ASP A 184 18.66 -26.18 -22.16
C ASP A 184 18.79 -27.47 -21.35
N ARG A 185 17.73 -28.28 -21.34
CA ARG A 185 17.86 -29.68 -20.89
C ARG A 185 18.27 -30.58 -22.04
N VAL A 186 19.53 -30.87 -22.10
CA VAL A 186 20.14 -31.78 -23.10
C VAL A 186 19.41 -33.13 -23.17
N THR A 187 18.90 -33.64 -22.04
CA THR A 187 18.17 -34.91 -21.97
C THR A 187 16.80 -34.89 -22.66
N LYS A 188 16.16 -33.70 -22.72
CA LYS A 188 14.83 -33.54 -23.32
C LYS A 188 14.86 -32.81 -24.67
N GLN A 189 15.99 -32.23 -25.05
CA GLN A 189 16.14 -31.34 -26.21
C GLN A 189 15.08 -30.24 -26.25
N GLN A 190 14.76 -29.70 -25.10
CA GLN A 190 13.75 -28.65 -24.93
C GLN A 190 14.23 -27.62 -23.94
N PRO A 191 13.94 -26.32 -24.17
CA PRO A 191 14.22 -25.27 -23.22
C PRO A 191 13.39 -25.45 -21.96
N GLU A 192 13.99 -25.19 -20.81
CA GLU A 192 13.35 -25.10 -19.51
C GLU A 192 13.45 -23.67 -19.00
N PHE A 193 12.38 -23.19 -18.39
CA PHE A 193 12.31 -21.84 -17.83
C PHE A 193 12.33 -21.96 -16.32
N VAL A 194 13.34 -21.37 -15.71
CA VAL A 194 13.53 -21.37 -14.24
C VAL A 194 13.44 -19.94 -13.74
N ILE A 195 12.75 -19.75 -12.63
CA ILE A 195 12.68 -18.44 -11.97
C ILE A 195 13.49 -18.52 -10.69
N LYS A 196 14.43 -17.62 -10.54
CA LYS A 196 15.28 -17.46 -9.35
C LYS A 196 14.99 -16.13 -8.67
N GLU A 197 14.87 -16.16 -7.37
CA GLU A 197 14.67 -14.98 -6.56
C GLU A 197 15.95 -14.63 -5.79
N TRP A 198 16.29 -13.34 -5.78
CA TRP A 198 17.44 -12.80 -5.07
C TRP A 198 16.96 -11.65 -4.17
N GLU A 199 17.43 -11.59 -2.95
CA GLU A 199 17.18 -10.53 -1.96
C GLU A 199 18.46 -9.78 -1.64
#